data_5cf6e390551d988a85ebd7225c3d140f
#
_entry.id   5cf6e390551d988a85ebd7225c3d140f
#
_cell.length_a   1.000
_cell.length_b   1.000
_cell.length_c   1.000
_cell.angle_alpha   90.00
_cell.angle_beta   90.00
_cell.angle_gamma   90.00
#
_symmetry.space_group_name_H-M   'P 1'
#
loop_
_entity.id
_entity.type
_entity.pdbx_description
1 polymer ?
#
loop_
_entity_poly.entity_id
_entity_poly.type
_entity_poly.pdbx_seq_one_letter_code
_entity_poly.pdbx_strand_id
1 'polypeptide(L)'
;SIKEVSTPDVKTIKEICEFLNRSSDQTLKTIVYVADNKPVCAVIRGDFDINDVKLKNLLKARELRLATNAEVNQFGFTVGSASPIGIDNITVVVDESVRYGTNFVSGANKVNHHLININYPRDFKSYLESDIALAESGFRCSLCTGTLETRRGIEIGHVFKLGTTYSESMQAKYPDQKGKLSNFVMSCYGIGVGRILAGALEQSSDERGIIFPVSIAPYQVTIL
;
A
#
# COMPACT_ATOMS: atom_id res chain seq x y z
N SER A 1 -11.10 1.01 -30.08
CA SER A 1 -12.20 1.51 -29.23
C SER A 1 -12.45 0.56 -28.06
N ILE A 2 -12.93 1.11 -26.95
CA ILE A 2 -13.40 0.33 -25.80
C ILE A 2 -14.54 -0.59 -26.27
N LYS A 3 -14.60 -1.79 -25.71
CA LYS A 3 -15.71 -2.73 -25.95
C LYS A 3 -16.16 -3.31 -24.62
N GLU A 4 -17.46 -3.32 -24.38
CA GLU A 4 -18.08 -4.01 -23.24
C GLU A 4 -18.27 -5.48 -23.57
N VAL A 5 -17.98 -6.36 -22.63
CA VAL A 5 -18.12 -7.81 -22.73
C VAL A 5 -18.87 -8.35 -21.51
N SER A 6 -19.74 -9.34 -21.73
CA SER A 6 -20.43 -10.03 -20.65
C SER A 6 -19.49 -11.04 -19.99
N THR A 7 -19.40 -11.03 -18.69
CA THR A 7 -18.54 -11.89 -17.85
C THR A 7 -19.32 -12.39 -16.65
N PRO A 8 -20.28 -13.29 -16.85
CA PRO A 8 -21.16 -13.76 -15.76
C PRO A 8 -20.34 -14.45 -14.67
N ASP A 9 -20.64 -14.09 -13.41
CA ASP A 9 -20.03 -14.65 -12.19
C ASP A 9 -18.52 -14.49 -12.04
N VAL A 10 -17.89 -13.64 -12.87
CA VAL A 10 -16.44 -13.33 -12.83
C VAL A 10 -16.23 -12.06 -12.00
N LYS A 11 -15.46 -12.16 -10.90
CA LYS A 11 -15.24 -11.06 -9.93
C LYS A 11 -13.77 -10.81 -9.59
N THR A 12 -12.92 -11.83 -9.69
CA THR A 12 -11.51 -11.72 -9.33
C THR A 12 -10.63 -11.56 -10.57
N ILE A 13 -9.45 -10.98 -10.41
CA ILE A 13 -8.46 -10.85 -11.49
C ILE A 13 -8.14 -12.22 -12.11
N LYS A 14 -8.01 -13.26 -11.26
CA LYS A 14 -7.74 -14.62 -11.74
C LYS A 14 -8.86 -15.14 -12.65
N GLU A 15 -10.11 -15.02 -12.20
CA GLU A 15 -11.27 -15.45 -13.01
C GLU A 15 -11.39 -14.65 -14.31
N ILE A 16 -11.11 -13.33 -14.29
CA ILE A 16 -11.10 -12.49 -15.49
C ILE A 16 -10.03 -12.98 -16.47
N CYS A 17 -8.84 -13.27 -15.98
CA CYS A 17 -7.72 -13.77 -16.80
C CYS A 17 -8.06 -15.09 -17.46
N GLU A 18 -8.66 -16.02 -16.72
CA GLU A 18 -9.09 -17.32 -17.24
C GLU A 18 -10.22 -17.16 -18.26
N PHE A 19 -11.25 -16.38 -17.95
CA PHE A 19 -12.43 -16.19 -18.82
C PHE A 19 -12.10 -15.49 -20.15
N LEU A 20 -11.26 -14.45 -20.11
CA LEU A 20 -10.92 -13.64 -21.28
C LEU A 20 -9.61 -14.08 -21.97
N ASN A 21 -8.95 -15.12 -21.46
CA ASN A 21 -7.63 -15.58 -21.90
C ASN A 21 -6.62 -14.42 -21.95
N ARG A 22 -6.45 -13.75 -20.80
CA ARG A 22 -5.55 -12.61 -20.59
C ARG A 22 -4.62 -12.87 -19.41
N SER A 23 -3.45 -12.24 -19.41
CA SER A 23 -2.55 -12.21 -18.25
C SER A 23 -2.96 -11.10 -17.26
N SER A 24 -2.55 -11.22 -16.00
CA SER A 24 -2.90 -10.27 -14.95
C SER A 24 -2.35 -8.87 -15.21
N ASP A 25 -1.19 -8.75 -15.86
CA ASP A 25 -0.60 -7.49 -16.29
C ASP A 25 -1.39 -6.76 -17.40
N GLN A 26 -2.35 -7.45 -18.03
CA GLN A 26 -3.29 -6.89 -19.00
C GLN A 26 -4.62 -6.47 -18.34
N THR A 27 -4.72 -6.47 -17.04
CA THR A 27 -5.93 -6.08 -16.31
C THR A 27 -5.67 -4.86 -15.44
N LEU A 28 -6.72 -4.12 -15.09
CA LEU A 28 -6.69 -3.04 -14.12
C LEU A 28 -7.50 -3.45 -12.89
N LYS A 29 -6.90 -3.28 -11.74
CA LYS A 29 -7.56 -3.39 -10.43
C LYS A 29 -7.98 -2.00 -10.00
N THR A 30 -9.28 -1.79 -9.79
CA THR A 30 -9.87 -0.54 -9.32
C THR A 30 -10.40 -0.75 -7.92
N ILE A 31 -9.85 -0.01 -6.96
CA ILE A 31 -10.23 -0.09 -5.56
C ILE A 31 -10.73 1.28 -5.09
N VAL A 32 -11.88 1.28 -4.41
CA VAL A 32 -12.49 2.51 -3.91
C VAL A 32 -12.16 2.66 -2.43
N TYR A 33 -11.57 3.80 -2.10
CA TYR A 33 -11.22 4.22 -0.75
C TYR A 33 -12.02 5.42 -0.31
N VAL A 34 -12.02 5.66 0.99
CA VAL A 34 -12.47 6.91 1.60
C VAL A 34 -11.27 7.54 2.31
N ALA A 35 -10.87 8.72 1.87
CA ALA A 35 -9.79 9.52 2.45
C ALA A 35 -10.39 10.79 3.06
N ASP A 36 -10.26 10.99 4.38
CA ASP A 36 -10.82 12.16 5.09
C ASP A 36 -12.29 12.45 4.68
N ASN A 37 -13.12 11.41 4.66
CA ASN A 37 -14.54 11.41 4.25
C ASN A 37 -14.80 11.74 2.77
N LYS A 38 -13.79 11.68 1.90
CA LYS A 38 -13.95 11.89 0.45
C LYS A 38 -13.64 10.60 -0.31
N PRO A 39 -14.42 10.29 -1.36
CA PRO A 39 -14.15 9.10 -2.17
C PRO A 39 -12.88 9.25 -3.00
N VAL A 40 -12.12 8.18 -3.09
CA VAL A 40 -10.91 8.05 -3.92
C VAL A 40 -10.98 6.74 -4.69
N CYS A 41 -10.77 6.83 -5.99
CA CYS A 41 -10.66 5.70 -6.90
C CYS A 41 -9.17 5.44 -7.17
N ALA A 42 -8.61 4.37 -6.63
CA ALA A 42 -7.24 3.97 -6.89
C ALA A 42 -7.20 2.88 -7.96
N VAL A 43 -6.39 3.09 -8.98
CA VAL A 43 -6.26 2.21 -10.16
C VAL A 43 -4.82 1.74 -10.27
N ILE A 44 -4.64 0.44 -10.32
CA ILE A 44 -3.34 -0.20 -10.43
C ILE A 44 -3.40 -1.36 -11.44
N ARG A 45 -2.28 -1.76 -12.00
CA ARG A 45 -2.21 -2.95 -12.85
C ARG A 45 -2.57 -4.21 -12.04
N GLY A 46 -3.28 -5.16 -12.63
CA GLY A 46 -3.93 -6.25 -11.91
C GLY A 46 -2.98 -7.27 -11.26
N ASP A 47 -1.72 -7.30 -11.67
CA ASP A 47 -0.66 -8.11 -11.05
C ASP A 47 -0.01 -7.47 -9.82
N PHE A 48 -0.39 -6.23 -9.46
CA PHE A 48 0.09 -5.53 -8.27
C PHE A 48 -1.01 -5.34 -7.24
N ASP A 49 -0.59 -5.13 -5.98
CA ASP A 49 -1.45 -4.70 -4.89
C ASP A 49 -1.13 -3.28 -4.45
N ILE A 50 -2.12 -2.58 -3.89
CA ILE A 50 -1.95 -1.21 -3.42
C ILE A 50 -1.33 -1.21 -2.02
N ASN A 51 -0.35 -0.32 -1.81
CA ASN A 51 0.18 0.02 -0.50
C ASN A 51 -0.63 1.19 0.07
N ASP A 52 -1.49 0.91 1.05
CA ASP A 52 -2.35 1.92 1.68
C ASP A 52 -1.56 3.07 2.31
N VAL A 53 -0.34 2.81 2.79
CA VAL A 53 0.52 3.85 3.39
C VAL A 53 1.05 4.79 2.31
N LYS A 54 1.49 4.26 1.16
CA LYS A 54 1.90 5.10 0.02
C LYS A 54 0.72 5.95 -0.46
N LEU A 55 -0.44 5.35 -0.65
CA LEU A 55 -1.65 6.03 -1.10
C LEU A 55 -2.07 7.13 -0.11
N LYS A 56 -2.12 6.82 1.19
CA LYS A 56 -2.43 7.78 2.25
C LYS A 56 -1.47 8.97 2.25
N ASN A 57 -0.17 8.72 2.15
CA ASN A 57 0.86 9.75 2.14
C ASN A 57 0.77 10.63 0.89
N LEU A 58 0.53 10.03 -0.28
CA LEU A 58 0.33 10.75 -1.55
C LEU A 58 -0.86 11.72 -1.46
N LEU A 59 -1.96 11.26 -0.89
CA LEU A 59 -3.18 12.06 -0.68
C LEU A 59 -3.03 13.08 0.46
N LYS A 60 -1.99 12.98 1.29
CA LYS A 60 -1.80 13.75 2.53
C LYS A 60 -3.01 13.62 3.48
N ALA A 61 -3.65 12.46 3.44
CA ALA A 61 -4.84 12.18 4.23
C ALA A 61 -4.49 11.84 5.68
N ARG A 62 -5.32 12.27 6.62
CA ARG A 62 -5.22 11.87 8.03
C ARG A 62 -5.73 10.45 8.24
N GLU A 63 -6.79 10.10 7.52
CA GLU A 63 -7.40 8.78 7.55
C GLU A 63 -7.60 8.26 6.14
N LEU A 64 -7.30 6.98 5.92
CA LEU A 64 -7.59 6.24 4.69
C LEU A 64 -8.15 4.88 5.05
N ARG A 65 -9.27 4.51 4.46
CA ARG A 65 -9.88 3.18 4.61
C ARG A 65 -10.54 2.72 3.32
N LEU A 66 -10.72 1.44 3.18
CA LEU A 66 -11.55 0.90 2.10
C LEU A 66 -12.99 1.42 2.24
N ALA A 67 -13.63 1.73 1.11
CA ALA A 67 -15.05 2.03 1.08
C ALA A 67 -15.86 0.76 1.37
N THR A 68 -16.95 0.90 2.14
CA THR A 68 -17.93 -0.17 2.31
C THR A 68 -18.70 -0.41 1.02
N ASN A 69 -19.31 -1.58 0.87
CA ASN A 69 -20.13 -1.89 -0.32
C ASN A 69 -21.25 -0.86 -0.56
N ALA A 70 -21.85 -0.32 0.51
CA ALA A 70 -22.85 0.73 0.40
C ALA A 70 -22.28 2.03 -0.15
N GLU A 71 -21.10 2.44 0.33
CA GLU A 71 -20.41 3.64 -0.16
C GLU A 71 -19.94 3.46 -1.61
N VAL A 72 -19.40 2.29 -1.97
CA VAL A 72 -19.03 1.96 -3.36
C VAL A 72 -20.19 2.21 -4.31
N ASN A 73 -21.37 1.68 -3.97
CA ASN A 73 -22.57 1.89 -4.77
C ASN A 73 -23.05 3.36 -4.76
N GLN A 74 -22.97 4.02 -3.62
CA GLN A 74 -23.33 5.45 -3.50
C GLN A 74 -22.44 6.35 -4.36
N PHE A 75 -21.17 5.99 -4.51
CA PHE A 75 -20.20 6.71 -5.35
C PHE A 75 -20.31 6.38 -6.85
N GLY A 76 -21.27 5.54 -7.24
CA GLY A 76 -21.53 5.19 -8.65
C GLY A 76 -20.74 4.00 -9.16
N PHE A 77 -19.99 3.31 -8.30
CA PHE A 77 -19.30 2.07 -8.68
C PHE A 77 -20.17 0.84 -8.45
N THR A 78 -19.80 -0.24 -9.10
CA THR A 78 -20.40 -1.56 -8.85
C THR A 78 -19.41 -2.45 -8.13
N VAL A 79 -19.78 -2.98 -6.98
CA VAL A 79 -18.95 -3.93 -6.20
C VAL A 79 -18.57 -5.13 -7.07
N GLY A 80 -17.26 -5.44 -7.14
CA GLY A 80 -16.72 -6.53 -7.95
C GLY A 80 -16.56 -6.22 -9.45
N SER A 81 -17.01 -5.03 -9.91
CA SER A 81 -16.84 -4.58 -11.29
C SER A 81 -16.55 -3.08 -11.40
N ALA A 82 -15.84 -2.53 -10.41
CA ALA A 82 -15.49 -1.12 -10.37
C ALA A 82 -14.54 -0.74 -11.52
N SER A 83 -14.74 0.45 -12.07
CA SER A 83 -13.95 1.02 -13.16
C SER A 83 -13.76 2.52 -12.99
N PRO A 84 -12.61 3.10 -13.36
CA PRO A 84 -12.44 4.55 -13.38
C PRO A 84 -13.19 5.22 -14.54
N ILE A 85 -13.78 4.44 -15.46
CA ILE A 85 -14.45 4.94 -16.66
C ILE A 85 -15.91 5.26 -16.34
N GLY A 86 -16.36 6.44 -16.76
CA GLY A 86 -17.74 6.88 -16.58
C GLY A 86 -18.07 7.33 -15.15
N ILE A 87 -17.05 7.63 -14.34
CA ILE A 87 -17.21 8.16 -12.99
C ILE A 87 -16.73 9.61 -12.96
N ASP A 88 -17.58 10.50 -12.48
CA ASP A 88 -17.30 11.91 -12.33
C ASP A 88 -17.20 12.31 -10.84
N ASN A 89 -16.52 13.43 -10.57
CA ASN A 89 -16.41 14.05 -9.24
C ASN A 89 -15.73 13.20 -8.17
N ILE A 90 -14.85 12.27 -8.57
CA ILE A 90 -14.05 11.44 -7.68
C ILE A 90 -12.57 11.66 -7.96
N THR A 91 -11.76 11.73 -6.91
CA THR A 91 -10.30 11.76 -7.05
C THR A 91 -9.81 10.42 -7.57
N VAL A 92 -9.32 10.37 -8.81
CA VAL A 92 -8.72 9.18 -9.41
C VAL A 92 -7.21 9.24 -9.21
N VAL A 93 -6.65 8.22 -8.55
CA VAL A 93 -5.20 8.01 -8.39
C VAL A 93 -4.81 6.81 -9.23
N VAL A 94 -3.80 6.98 -10.07
CA VAL A 94 -3.31 5.92 -10.96
C VAL A 94 -1.88 5.56 -10.58
N ASP A 95 -1.62 4.26 -10.44
CA ASP A 95 -0.27 3.75 -10.26
C ASP A 95 0.55 3.87 -11.54
N GLU A 96 1.84 4.16 -11.40
CA GLU A 96 2.77 4.31 -12.53
C GLU A 96 2.81 3.07 -13.43
N SER A 97 2.57 1.87 -12.91
CA SER A 97 2.53 0.62 -13.68
C SER A 97 1.52 0.62 -14.82
N VAL A 98 0.44 1.39 -14.68
CA VAL A 98 -0.62 1.50 -15.71
C VAL A 98 -0.11 2.19 -16.98
N ARG A 99 0.92 3.02 -16.87
CA ARG A 99 1.54 3.71 -18.01
C ARG A 99 2.24 2.76 -18.99
N TYR A 100 2.73 1.65 -18.46
CA TYR A 100 3.57 0.72 -19.21
C TYR A 100 2.79 -0.40 -19.90
N GLY A 101 1.44 -0.37 -19.82
CA GLY A 101 0.57 -1.35 -20.47
C GLY A 101 -0.42 -0.73 -21.46
N THR A 102 -1.07 -1.57 -22.23
CA THR A 102 -2.09 -1.16 -23.21
C THR A 102 -3.18 -2.22 -23.30
N ASN A 103 -4.35 -1.82 -23.82
CA ASN A 103 -5.48 -2.71 -24.07
C ASN A 103 -5.93 -3.50 -22.84
N PHE A 104 -5.97 -2.81 -21.71
CA PHE A 104 -6.36 -3.39 -20.44
C PHE A 104 -7.83 -3.85 -20.42
N VAL A 105 -8.08 -4.77 -19.50
CA VAL A 105 -9.41 -5.16 -19.04
C VAL A 105 -9.67 -4.49 -17.70
N SER A 106 -10.85 -3.89 -17.49
CA SER A 106 -11.30 -3.33 -16.22
C SER A 106 -12.77 -3.66 -15.99
N GLY A 107 -13.27 -3.44 -14.79
CA GLY A 107 -14.71 -3.45 -14.53
C GLY A 107 -15.46 -2.50 -15.49
N ALA A 108 -16.76 -2.65 -15.54
CA ALA A 108 -17.66 -1.83 -16.37
C ALA A 108 -18.62 -0.97 -15.55
N ASN A 109 -18.45 -0.89 -14.21
CA ASN A 109 -19.44 -0.34 -13.27
C ASN A 109 -20.84 -0.94 -13.47
N LYS A 110 -20.89 -2.19 -13.93
CA LYS A 110 -22.10 -2.95 -14.23
C LYS A 110 -21.89 -4.41 -13.86
N VAL A 111 -22.87 -4.99 -13.19
CA VAL A 111 -22.82 -6.39 -12.73
C VAL A 111 -22.58 -7.33 -13.91
N ASN A 112 -21.65 -8.27 -13.75
CA ASN A 112 -21.31 -9.28 -14.77
C ASN A 112 -20.83 -8.71 -16.12
N HIS A 113 -20.22 -7.53 -16.11
CA HIS A 113 -19.64 -6.92 -17.31
C HIS A 113 -18.26 -6.36 -17.05
N HIS A 114 -17.41 -6.44 -18.05
CA HIS A 114 -16.09 -5.81 -18.07
C HIS A 114 -15.88 -5.04 -19.37
N LEU A 115 -14.98 -4.06 -19.31
CA LEU A 115 -14.52 -3.30 -20.48
C LEU A 115 -13.16 -3.83 -20.92
N ILE A 116 -12.98 -3.99 -22.23
CA ILE A 116 -11.70 -4.38 -22.84
C ILE A 116 -11.18 -3.28 -23.76
N ASN A 117 -9.88 -3.35 -24.09
CA ASN A 117 -9.16 -2.38 -24.91
C ASN A 117 -9.07 -0.98 -24.27
N ILE A 118 -8.99 -0.94 -22.96
CA ILE A 118 -8.81 0.29 -22.21
C ILE A 118 -7.36 0.73 -22.29
N ASN A 119 -7.14 2.02 -22.49
CA ASN A 119 -5.81 2.61 -22.55
C ASN A 119 -5.78 3.91 -21.74
N TYR A 120 -4.80 4.01 -20.86
CA TYR A 120 -4.51 5.23 -20.12
C TYR A 120 -3.47 6.07 -20.89
N PRO A 121 -3.57 7.42 -20.98
CA PRO A 121 -4.65 8.26 -20.45
C PRO A 121 -5.79 8.57 -21.46
N ARG A 122 -5.96 7.77 -22.51
CA ARG A 122 -6.96 7.99 -23.56
C ARG A 122 -8.40 7.90 -23.03
N ASP A 123 -8.69 6.88 -22.23
CA ASP A 123 -10.07 6.49 -21.90
C ASP A 123 -10.50 6.96 -20.49
N PHE A 124 -9.57 7.25 -19.64
CA PHE A 124 -9.78 7.89 -18.33
C PHE A 124 -8.57 8.71 -17.94
N LYS A 125 -8.75 9.63 -16.99
CA LYS A 125 -7.67 10.50 -16.53
C LYS A 125 -7.48 10.37 -15.02
N SER A 126 -6.26 10.58 -14.57
CA SER A 126 -5.94 10.69 -13.15
C SER A 126 -5.94 12.14 -12.67
N TYR A 127 -6.26 12.32 -11.40
CA TYR A 127 -5.93 13.53 -10.66
C TYR A 127 -4.49 13.49 -10.16
N LEU A 128 -4.03 12.31 -9.72
CA LEU A 128 -2.66 12.04 -9.29
C LEU A 128 -2.15 10.75 -9.94
N GLU A 129 -0.86 10.74 -10.28
CA GLU A 129 -0.15 9.55 -10.74
C GLU A 129 1.14 9.42 -9.94
N SER A 130 1.37 8.26 -9.35
CA SER A 130 2.55 7.95 -8.53
C SER A 130 2.68 6.45 -8.29
N ASP A 131 3.85 6.00 -7.85
CA ASP A 131 4.03 4.65 -7.32
C ASP A 131 3.21 4.47 -6.03
N ILE A 132 2.15 3.69 -6.12
CA ILE A 132 1.32 3.25 -4.99
C ILE A 132 1.35 1.72 -4.82
N ALA A 133 2.19 1.02 -5.58
CA ALA A 133 2.28 -0.43 -5.52
C ALA A 133 2.94 -0.93 -4.22
N LEU A 134 2.43 -2.03 -3.70
CA LEU A 134 3.06 -2.80 -2.62
C LEU A 134 4.25 -3.58 -3.21
N ALA A 135 5.41 -3.48 -2.56
CA ALA A 135 6.55 -4.29 -2.93
C ALA A 135 6.40 -5.71 -2.41
N GLU A 136 6.61 -6.71 -3.26
CA GLU A 136 6.43 -8.12 -2.95
C GLU A 136 7.67 -8.96 -3.27
N SER A 137 7.71 -10.17 -2.71
CA SER A 137 8.73 -11.15 -3.08
C SER A 137 8.69 -11.45 -4.57
N GLY A 138 9.86 -11.56 -5.18
CA GLY A 138 9.99 -11.82 -6.62
C GLY A 138 10.12 -10.55 -7.46
N PHE A 139 9.81 -9.37 -6.93
CA PHE A 139 10.01 -8.12 -7.65
C PHE A 139 11.50 -7.80 -7.80
N ARG A 140 11.85 -7.12 -8.87
CA ARG A 140 13.22 -6.65 -9.08
C ARG A 140 13.54 -5.48 -8.18
N CYS A 141 14.75 -5.45 -7.65
CA CYS A 141 15.24 -4.29 -6.93
C CYS A 141 15.43 -3.10 -7.89
N SER A 142 14.99 -1.91 -7.50
CA SER A 142 15.17 -0.69 -8.29
C SER A 142 16.61 -0.17 -8.30
N LEU A 143 17.45 -0.64 -7.37
CA LEU A 143 18.83 -0.15 -7.20
C LEU A 143 19.89 -1.14 -7.72
N CYS A 144 19.54 -2.41 -7.94
CA CYS A 144 20.46 -3.44 -8.42
C CYS A 144 19.70 -4.52 -9.22
N THR A 145 20.40 -5.53 -9.69
CA THR A 145 19.82 -6.66 -10.45
C THR A 145 19.18 -7.72 -9.56
N GLY A 146 19.22 -7.57 -8.24
CA GLY A 146 18.70 -8.54 -7.28
C GLY A 146 17.17 -8.59 -7.27
N THR A 147 16.66 -9.68 -6.70
CA THR A 147 15.23 -9.89 -6.48
C THR A 147 14.89 -9.57 -5.02
N LEU A 148 13.74 -8.92 -4.79
CA LEU A 148 13.24 -8.65 -3.45
C LEU A 148 12.74 -9.94 -2.80
N GLU A 149 12.98 -10.06 -1.50
CA GLU A 149 12.46 -11.11 -0.65
C GLU A 149 11.74 -10.49 0.53
N THR A 150 10.51 -10.93 0.81
CA THR A 150 9.76 -10.50 2.00
C THR A 150 10.09 -11.41 3.16
N ARG A 151 10.36 -10.82 4.33
CA ARG A 151 10.56 -11.53 5.58
C ARG A 151 9.73 -10.90 6.68
N ARG A 152 9.20 -11.74 7.57
CA ARG A 152 8.56 -11.28 8.79
C ARG A 152 9.61 -11.05 9.86
N GLY A 153 9.48 -9.98 10.63
CA GLY A 153 10.36 -9.65 11.73
C GLY A 153 9.58 -9.07 12.90
N ILE A 154 10.19 -9.15 14.09
CA ILE A 154 9.70 -8.46 15.29
C ILE A 154 10.41 -7.10 15.35
N GLU A 155 9.64 -6.00 15.33
CA GLU A 155 10.20 -4.65 15.53
C GLU A 155 10.63 -4.47 16.97
N ILE A 156 11.93 -4.50 17.24
CA ILE A 156 12.50 -4.32 18.58
C ILE A 156 12.91 -2.87 18.86
N GLY A 157 13.15 -2.08 17.84
CA GLY A 157 13.52 -0.67 17.96
C GLY A 157 13.01 0.15 16.78
N HIS A 158 12.80 1.45 17.03
CA HIS A 158 12.29 2.37 16.01
C HIS A 158 12.96 3.73 16.13
N VAL A 159 13.32 4.31 14.98
CA VAL A 159 13.81 5.70 14.87
C VAL A 159 12.67 6.55 14.31
N PHE A 160 12.28 7.56 15.07
CA PHE A 160 11.21 8.48 14.68
C PHE A 160 11.81 9.78 14.17
N LYS A 161 11.56 10.12 12.91
CA LYS A 161 11.88 11.40 12.31
C LYS A 161 10.73 12.37 12.57
N LEU A 162 10.79 13.13 13.66
CA LEU A 162 9.72 14.04 14.09
C LEU A 162 9.73 15.38 13.33
N GLY A 163 10.86 15.74 12.72
CA GLY A 163 11.01 17.01 12.02
C GLY A 163 10.76 18.20 12.95
N THR A 164 9.94 19.14 12.51
CA THR A 164 9.59 20.35 13.29
C THR A 164 8.18 20.29 13.89
N THR A 165 7.48 19.17 13.81
CA THR A 165 6.08 19.06 14.22
C THR A 165 5.83 19.51 15.65
N TYR A 166 6.67 19.10 16.60
CA TYR A 166 6.53 19.49 18.00
C TYR A 166 7.17 20.85 18.28
N SER A 167 8.33 21.12 17.70
CA SER A 167 9.03 22.40 17.92
C SER A 167 8.26 23.60 17.37
N GLU A 168 7.50 23.44 16.30
CA GLU A 168 6.60 24.49 15.78
C GLU A 168 5.46 24.77 16.76
N SER A 169 4.74 23.74 17.22
CA SER A 169 3.63 23.89 18.15
C SER A 169 4.06 24.44 19.52
N MET A 170 5.26 24.08 19.97
CA MET A 170 5.85 24.54 21.22
C MET A 170 6.62 25.89 21.10
N GLN A 171 6.74 26.42 19.88
CA GLN A 171 7.56 27.59 19.53
C GLN A 171 9.02 27.46 19.98
N ALA A 172 9.53 26.23 20.05
CA ALA A 172 10.90 25.92 20.40
C ALA A 172 11.83 26.26 19.24
N LYS A 173 12.56 27.38 19.37
CA LYS A 173 13.44 27.94 18.32
C LYS A 173 14.84 28.19 18.83
N TYR A 174 15.80 28.19 17.91
CA TYR A 174 17.18 28.57 18.16
C TYR A 174 17.67 29.52 17.06
N PRO A 175 18.62 30.40 17.33
CA PRO A 175 19.26 31.18 16.28
C PRO A 175 20.23 30.30 15.49
N ASP A 176 20.04 30.23 14.15
CA ASP A 176 20.97 29.54 13.26
C ASP A 176 22.30 30.30 13.11
N GLN A 177 23.24 29.78 12.35
CA GLN A 177 24.56 30.40 12.10
C GLN A 177 24.49 31.81 11.50
N LYS A 178 23.34 32.20 10.95
CA LYS A 178 23.07 33.52 10.38
C LYS A 178 22.25 34.40 11.31
N GLY A 179 22.00 33.97 12.54
CA GLY A 179 21.18 34.67 13.55
C GLY A 179 19.67 34.59 13.29
N LYS A 180 19.19 33.81 12.29
CA LYS A 180 17.78 33.65 12.01
C LYS A 180 17.21 32.60 12.97
N LEU A 181 16.03 32.88 13.56
CA LEU A 181 15.32 31.93 14.39
C LEU A 181 14.77 30.75 13.52
N SER A 182 15.21 29.54 13.80
CA SER A 182 14.80 28.30 13.19
C SER A 182 14.23 27.34 14.21
N ASN A 183 13.25 26.54 13.83
CA ASN A 183 12.69 25.50 14.71
C ASN A 183 13.67 24.36 14.88
N PHE A 184 13.69 23.73 16.08
CA PHE A 184 14.47 22.52 16.29
C PHE A 184 13.96 21.38 15.41
N VAL A 185 14.87 20.72 14.71
CA VAL A 185 14.59 19.44 14.04
C VAL A 185 14.76 18.33 15.07
N MET A 186 13.70 17.59 15.32
CA MET A 186 13.63 16.59 16.39
C MET A 186 13.62 15.18 15.84
N SER A 187 14.14 14.25 16.60
CA SER A 187 14.02 12.80 16.40
C SER A 187 13.87 12.12 17.76
N CYS A 188 13.30 10.91 17.72
CA CYS A 188 13.13 10.07 18.89
C CYS A 188 13.60 8.66 18.58
N TYR A 189 14.14 7.96 19.58
CA TYR A 189 14.69 6.62 19.46
C TYR A 189 14.05 5.75 20.53
N GLY A 190 13.32 4.72 20.09
CA GLY A 190 12.64 3.79 20.98
C GLY A 190 13.21 2.38 20.87
N ILE A 191 13.38 1.70 22.01
CA ILE A 191 13.74 0.30 22.09
C ILE A 191 12.76 -0.40 23.02
N GLY A 192 12.12 -1.47 22.54
CA GLY A 192 11.20 -2.29 23.34
C GLY A 192 11.94 -3.38 24.10
N VAL A 193 12.34 -3.13 25.35
CA VAL A 193 13.11 -4.10 26.15
C VAL A 193 12.39 -5.46 26.24
N GLY A 194 11.10 -5.48 26.51
CA GLY A 194 10.31 -6.73 26.51
C GLY A 194 10.25 -7.40 25.14
N ARG A 195 10.21 -6.63 24.04
CA ARG A 195 10.27 -7.19 22.67
C ARG A 195 11.64 -7.77 22.31
N ILE A 196 12.74 -7.17 22.83
CA ILE A 196 14.08 -7.76 22.65
C ILE A 196 14.11 -9.14 23.27
N LEU A 197 13.58 -9.29 24.50
CA LEU A 197 13.49 -10.59 25.15
C LEU A 197 12.67 -11.57 24.32
N ALA A 198 11.47 -11.19 23.91
CA ALA A 198 10.61 -12.04 23.07
C ALA A 198 11.29 -12.43 21.74
N GLY A 199 11.93 -11.47 21.05
CA GLY A 199 12.67 -11.72 19.82
C GLY A 199 13.87 -12.64 20.01
N ALA A 200 14.59 -12.51 21.13
CA ALA A 200 15.70 -13.42 21.45
C ALA A 200 15.21 -14.85 21.70
N LEU A 201 14.09 -15.02 22.39
CA LEU A 201 13.49 -16.32 22.63
C LEU A 201 12.98 -16.99 21.34
N GLU A 202 12.32 -16.22 20.46
CA GLU A 202 11.88 -16.69 19.15
C GLU A 202 13.04 -17.20 18.27
N GLN A 203 14.17 -16.52 18.31
CA GLN A 203 15.36 -16.89 17.55
C GLN A 203 16.17 -18.04 18.20
N SER A 204 15.97 -18.28 19.47
CA SER A 204 16.77 -19.21 20.28
C SER A 204 15.90 -20.30 20.89
N SER A 205 14.92 -20.81 20.13
CA SER A 205 14.08 -21.95 20.54
C SER A 205 14.24 -23.13 19.59
N ASP A 206 14.03 -24.34 20.08
CA ASP A 206 13.96 -25.58 19.32
C ASP A 206 12.68 -26.36 19.66
N GLU A 207 12.54 -27.58 19.14
CA GLU A 207 11.41 -28.47 19.41
C GLU A 207 11.29 -28.88 20.89
N ARG A 208 12.33 -28.72 21.69
CA ARG A 208 12.38 -29.07 23.12
C ARG A 208 12.00 -27.89 24.02
N GLY A 209 12.03 -26.68 23.49
CA GLY A 209 11.67 -25.48 24.23
C GLY A 209 12.59 -24.28 24.00
N ILE A 210 12.59 -23.38 24.97
CA ILE A 210 13.35 -22.13 24.93
C ILE A 210 14.81 -22.37 25.28
N ILE A 211 15.72 -21.86 24.44
CA ILE A 211 17.15 -21.85 24.68
C ILE A 211 17.55 -20.41 25.00
N PHE A 212 17.80 -20.09 26.27
CA PHE A 212 18.23 -18.74 26.62
C PHE A 212 19.66 -18.46 26.18
N PRO A 213 19.92 -17.40 25.43
CA PRO A 213 21.26 -16.87 25.27
C PRO A 213 21.90 -16.57 26.63
N VAL A 214 23.19 -16.92 26.81
CA VAL A 214 23.88 -16.81 28.11
C VAL A 214 23.79 -15.39 28.71
N SER A 215 23.75 -14.36 27.87
CA SER A 215 23.67 -12.95 28.28
C SER A 215 22.35 -12.54 28.96
N ILE A 216 21.28 -13.33 28.74
CA ILE A 216 19.93 -13.05 29.30
C ILE A 216 19.37 -14.23 30.09
N ALA A 217 20.13 -15.33 30.19
CA ALA A 217 19.72 -16.48 30.98
C ALA A 217 19.65 -16.13 32.47
N PRO A 218 18.57 -16.52 33.18
CA PRO A 218 18.44 -16.28 34.62
C PRO A 218 19.58 -16.94 35.43
N TYR A 219 20.05 -18.07 34.94
CA TYR A 219 21.17 -18.83 35.49
C TYR A 219 22.06 -19.33 34.34
N GLN A 220 23.35 -19.15 34.46
CA GLN A 220 24.31 -19.64 33.48
C GLN A 220 24.57 -21.16 33.61
N VAL A 221 24.41 -21.66 34.82
CA VAL A 221 24.59 -23.09 35.15
C VAL A 221 23.51 -23.47 36.17
N THR A 222 22.85 -24.60 35.95
CA THR A 222 21.95 -25.21 36.93
C THR A 222 22.50 -26.57 37.29
N ILE A 223 22.63 -26.85 38.57
CA ILE A 223 23.04 -28.18 39.11
C ILE A 223 21.77 -28.90 39.56
N LEU A 224 21.58 -30.10 39.05
CA LEU A 224 20.44 -30.97 39.38
C LEU A 224 20.90 -32.07 40.35
#